data_fad6cd30ee344b06faf0c67c7beb3ac3
#
_entry.id   fad6cd30ee344b06faf0c67c7beb3ac3
#
_cell.length_a   1.000
_cell.length_b   1.000
_cell.length_c   1.000
_cell.angle_alpha   90.00
_cell.angle_beta   90.00
_cell.angle_gamma   90.00
#
_symmetry.space_group_name_H-M   'P 1'
#
loop_
_entity.id
_entity.type
_entity.pdbx_description
1 polymer ?
#
loop_
_entity_poly.entity_id
_entity_poly.type
_entity_poly.pdbx_seq_one_letter_code
_entity_poly.pdbx_strand_id
1 'polypeptide(L)'
;MSNCNFVFDYFYLLKTDISFKRIHQLAIPALIAGIAEPLISITDTAIIGNIDINAKESLGAIAIVVSFLSMLIWVFAQTRSAVSSIISNYLGANKLDKVKTLPAQAILIIVSLSILVILLTYPYAEYIFELYGAKKQILTYAVDYYKIRILGLPFTLFVFTIFGTFRGLQNTLYPMLIALLGAI
;
A
#
# COMPACT_ATOMS: atom_id res chain seq x y z
N MET A 1 25.44 -32.79 -13.83
CA MET A 1 25.38 -32.83 -12.36
C MET A 1 26.19 -31.72 -11.65
N SER A 2 26.72 -30.70 -12.34
CA SER A 2 27.58 -29.66 -11.72
C SER A 2 26.87 -28.36 -11.29
N ASN A 3 25.61 -28.15 -11.67
CA ASN A 3 24.93 -26.90 -11.37
C ASN A 3 24.23 -26.83 -9.99
N CYS A 4 24.04 -27.98 -9.32
CA CYS A 4 23.38 -28.01 -8.02
C CYS A 4 24.33 -27.58 -6.88
N ASN A 5 25.61 -27.84 -7.00
CA ASN A 5 26.61 -27.45 -6.01
C ASN A 5 26.85 -25.94 -5.99
N PHE A 6 26.76 -25.26 -7.16
CA PHE A 6 26.96 -23.82 -7.25
C PHE A 6 25.90 -23.02 -6.46
N VAL A 7 24.64 -23.48 -6.51
CA VAL A 7 23.55 -22.86 -5.75
C VAL A 7 23.72 -23.09 -4.24
N PHE A 8 24.16 -24.28 -3.83
CA PHE A 8 24.43 -24.60 -2.42
C PHE A 8 25.64 -23.84 -1.88
N ASP A 9 26.73 -23.72 -2.67
CA ASP A 9 27.92 -22.93 -2.28
C ASP A 9 27.59 -21.44 -2.18
N TYR A 10 26.71 -20.91 -3.06
CA TYR A 10 26.23 -19.53 -2.98
C TYR A 10 25.40 -19.28 -1.70
N PHE A 11 24.57 -20.24 -1.31
CA PHE A 11 23.82 -20.19 -0.06
C PHE A 11 24.72 -20.28 1.20
N TYR A 12 25.82 -21.02 1.13
CA TYR A 12 26.80 -21.11 2.22
C TYR A 12 27.64 -19.83 2.39
N LEU A 13 27.97 -19.16 1.26
CA LEU A 13 28.65 -17.86 1.25
C LEU A 13 27.77 -16.72 1.77
N LEU A 14 26.45 -16.88 1.73
CA LEU A 14 25.44 -15.92 2.26
C LEU A 14 25.06 -16.21 3.69
N LYS A 15 25.85 -16.96 4.47
CA LYS A 15 25.64 -17.18 5.89
C LYS A 15 25.85 -15.85 6.66
N THR A 16 24.89 -14.95 6.48
CA THR A 16 24.76 -13.73 7.30
C THR A 16 24.24 -14.17 8.65
N ASP A 17 25.07 -14.05 9.67
CA ASP A 17 24.70 -14.33 11.06
C ASP A 17 23.76 -13.20 11.55
N ILE A 18 22.48 -13.29 11.15
CA ILE A 18 21.47 -12.30 11.53
C ILE A 18 20.93 -12.70 12.90
N SER A 19 21.26 -11.93 13.92
CA SER A 19 20.76 -12.13 15.27
C SER A 19 19.22 -12.11 15.30
N PHE A 20 18.61 -13.09 15.98
CA PHE A 20 17.16 -13.15 16.23
C PHE A 20 16.61 -11.83 16.81
N LYS A 21 17.36 -11.16 17.66
CA LYS A 21 17.03 -9.86 18.22
C LYS A 21 16.77 -8.82 17.12
N ARG A 22 17.60 -8.79 16.08
CA ARG A 22 17.47 -7.83 14.97
C ARG A 22 16.24 -8.14 14.09
N ILE A 23 15.94 -9.42 13.90
CA ILE A 23 14.72 -9.84 13.20
C ILE A 23 13.49 -9.36 13.95
N HIS A 24 13.39 -9.57 15.26
CA HIS A 24 12.25 -9.14 16.07
C HIS A 24 12.11 -7.61 16.12
N GLN A 25 13.21 -6.88 16.20
CA GLN A 25 13.19 -5.40 16.18
C GLN A 25 12.61 -4.82 14.90
N LEU A 26 12.73 -5.52 13.78
CA LEU A 26 12.15 -5.10 12.50
C LEU A 26 10.75 -5.68 12.28
N ALA A 27 10.52 -6.93 12.68
CA ALA A 27 9.28 -7.64 12.41
C ALA A 27 8.12 -7.15 13.30
N ILE A 28 8.35 -6.97 14.61
CA ILE A 28 7.28 -6.57 15.55
C ILE A 28 6.65 -5.22 15.17
N PRO A 29 7.42 -4.13 14.95
CA PRO A 29 6.82 -2.86 14.54
C PRO A 29 6.13 -2.95 13.16
N ALA A 30 6.66 -3.76 12.24
CA ALA A 30 6.05 -3.96 10.93
C ALA A 30 4.70 -4.70 11.02
N LEU A 31 4.57 -5.66 11.93
CA LEU A 31 3.31 -6.37 12.20
C LEU A 31 2.28 -5.43 12.83
N ILE A 32 2.67 -4.63 13.82
CA ILE A 32 1.78 -3.64 14.46
C ILE A 32 1.26 -2.64 13.43
N ALA A 33 2.14 -2.11 12.56
CA ALA A 33 1.71 -1.22 11.48
C ALA A 33 0.74 -1.91 10.50
N GLY A 34 0.90 -3.22 10.25
CA GLY A 34 0.03 -3.99 9.37
C GLY A 34 -1.37 -4.27 9.93
N ILE A 35 -1.54 -4.24 11.25
CA ILE A 35 -2.84 -4.45 11.89
C ILE A 35 -3.73 -3.17 11.82
N ALA A 36 -3.13 -2.00 11.71
CA ALA A 36 -3.86 -0.73 11.69
C ALA A 36 -4.87 -0.66 10.53
N GLU A 37 -4.50 -1.05 9.32
CA GLU A 37 -5.38 -1.03 8.14
C GLU A 37 -6.64 -1.91 8.30
N PRO A 38 -6.55 -3.19 8.70
CA PRO A 38 -7.72 -4.01 8.98
C PRO A 38 -8.63 -3.45 10.06
N LEU A 39 -8.08 -2.86 11.13
CA LEU A 39 -8.86 -2.26 12.19
C LEU A 39 -9.68 -1.06 11.69
N ILE A 40 -9.08 -0.17 10.92
CA ILE A 40 -9.78 0.96 10.30
C ILE A 40 -10.90 0.45 9.40
N SER A 41 -10.64 -0.55 8.57
CA SER A 41 -11.64 -1.11 7.66
C SER A 41 -12.84 -1.74 8.38
N ILE A 42 -12.61 -2.43 9.49
CA ILE A 42 -13.68 -2.98 10.34
C ILE A 42 -14.49 -1.85 10.96
N THR A 43 -13.83 -0.82 11.47
CA THR A 43 -14.50 0.34 12.09
C THR A 43 -15.35 1.09 11.07
N ASP A 44 -14.83 1.38 9.88
CA ASP A 44 -15.57 2.01 8.78
C ASP A 44 -16.85 1.21 8.45
N THR A 45 -16.70 -0.11 8.29
CA THR A 45 -17.84 -0.99 7.99
C THR A 45 -18.88 -1.00 9.11
N ALA A 46 -18.45 -1.00 10.37
CA ALA A 46 -19.34 -0.96 11.52
C ALA A 46 -20.10 0.37 11.61
N ILE A 47 -19.44 1.49 11.36
CA ILE A 47 -20.09 2.82 11.37
C ILE A 47 -21.17 2.89 10.28
N ILE A 48 -20.84 2.48 9.06
CA ILE A 48 -21.76 2.53 7.93
C ILE A 48 -22.94 1.56 8.10
N GLY A 49 -22.68 0.39 8.68
CA GLY A 49 -23.73 -0.61 8.95
C GLY A 49 -24.76 -0.15 9.99
N ASN A 50 -24.45 0.87 10.79
CA ASN A 50 -25.38 1.47 11.78
C ASN A 50 -26.14 2.70 11.26
N ILE A 51 -26.05 3.04 9.99
CA ILE A 51 -26.85 4.12 9.38
C ILE A 51 -28.24 3.58 9.07
N ASP A 52 -29.27 4.14 9.71
CA ASP A 52 -30.65 3.66 9.61
C ASP A 52 -31.31 3.87 8.22
N ILE A 53 -30.82 4.82 7.43
CA ILE A 53 -31.42 5.18 6.15
C ILE A 53 -30.57 4.62 5.00
N ASN A 54 -31.17 3.73 4.19
CA ASN A 54 -30.54 3.13 3.01
C ASN A 54 -29.20 2.41 3.28
N ALA A 55 -29.03 1.84 4.47
CA ALA A 55 -27.79 1.15 4.86
C ALA A 55 -27.40 0.05 3.89
N LYS A 56 -28.38 -0.69 3.33
CA LYS A 56 -28.14 -1.78 2.40
C LYS A 56 -27.57 -1.30 1.07
N GLU A 57 -28.12 -0.24 0.52
CA GLU A 57 -27.67 0.35 -0.75
C GLU A 57 -26.30 1.04 -0.56
N SER A 58 -26.09 1.71 0.55
CA SER A 58 -24.82 2.35 0.90
C SER A 58 -23.70 1.32 1.10
N LEU A 59 -23.95 0.26 1.83
CA LEU A 59 -22.99 -0.85 2.02
C LEU A 59 -22.65 -1.53 0.70
N GLY A 60 -23.66 -1.76 -0.17
CA GLY A 60 -23.46 -2.32 -1.50
C GLY A 60 -22.56 -1.43 -2.38
N ALA A 61 -22.82 -0.12 -2.37
CA ALA A 61 -22.03 0.86 -3.11
C ALA A 61 -20.57 0.88 -2.63
N ILE A 62 -20.37 0.95 -1.31
CA ILE A 62 -19.03 0.97 -0.71
C ILE A 62 -18.27 -0.31 -1.00
N ALA A 63 -18.91 -1.48 -0.88
CA ALA A 63 -18.27 -2.76 -1.16
C ALA A 63 -17.71 -2.83 -2.60
N ILE A 64 -18.48 -2.35 -3.58
CA ILE A 64 -18.06 -2.28 -4.99
C ILE A 64 -16.88 -1.33 -5.15
N VAL A 65 -16.96 -0.13 -4.63
CA VAL A 65 -15.89 0.88 -4.76
C VAL A 65 -14.62 0.44 -4.04
N VAL A 66 -14.74 -0.09 -2.82
CA VAL A 66 -13.59 -0.59 -2.06
C VAL A 66 -12.92 -1.75 -2.79
N SER A 67 -13.68 -2.64 -3.42
CA SER A 67 -13.11 -3.73 -4.23
C SER A 67 -12.27 -3.20 -5.39
N PHE A 68 -12.79 -2.21 -6.11
CA PHE A 68 -12.06 -1.58 -7.22
C PHE A 68 -10.80 -0.82 -6.73
N LEU A 69 -10.95 0.01 -5.70
CA LEU A 69 -9.83 0.75 -5.13
C LEU A 69 -8.77 -0.17 -4.53
N SER A 70 -9.17 -1.25 -3.87
CA SER A 70 -8.25 -2.24 -3.32
C SER A 70 -7.41 -2.89 -4.43
N MET A 71 -8.02 -3.22 -5.57
CA MET A 71 -7.27 -3.74 -6.73
C MET A 71 -6.19 -2.74 -7.17
N LEU A 72 -6.54 -1.46 -7.32
CA LEU A 72 -5.57 -0.41 -7.69
C LEU A 72 -4.47 -0.28 -6.63
N ILE A 73 -4.84 -0.18 -5.37
CA ILE A 73 -3.90 -0.04 -4.25
C ILE A 73 -2.96 -1.25 -4.19
N TRP A 74 -3.44 -2.48 -4.35
CA TRP A 74 -2.63 -3.68 -4.34
C TRP A 74 -1.55 -3.70 -5.43
N VAL A 75 -1.91 -3.26 -6.64
CA VAL A 75 -0.95 -3.14 -7.75
C VAL A 75 0.15 -2.14 -7.40
N PHE A 76 -0.22 -0.96 -6.93
CA PHE A 76 0.74 0.10 -6.62
C PHE A 76 1.48 -0.10 -5.29
N ALA A 77 0.92 -0.84 -4.34
CA ALA A 77 1.56 -1.15 -3.06
C ALA A 77 2.87 -1.93 -3.23
N GLN A 78 3.07 -2.62 -4.36
CA GLN A 78 4.33 -3.28 -4.69
C GLN A 78 5.51 -2.31 -4.80
N THR A 79 5.24 -1.03 -5.07
CA THR A 79 6.26 0.04 -5.07
C THR A 79 6.97 0.13 -3.72
N ARG A 80 6.26 -0.09 -2.61
CA ARG A 80 6.83 -0.13 -1.25
C ARG A 80 7.93 -1.19 -1.14
N SER A 81 7.70 -2.39 -1.68
CA SER A 81 8.66 -3.49 -1.68
C SER A 81 9.85 -3.21 -2.60
N ALA A 82 9.57 -2.69 -3.80
CA ALA A 82 10.60 -2.33 -4.77
C ALA A 82 11.55 -1.26 -4.23
N VAL A 83 11.00 -0.17 -3.69
CA VAL A 83 11.79 0.93 -3.09
C VAL A 83 12.64 0.41 -1.93
N SER A 84 12.06 -0.40 -1.04
CA SER A 84 12.77 -1.01 0.09
C SER A 84 13.95 -1.87 -0.38
N SER A 85 13.75 -2.72 -1.40
CA SER A 85 14.77 -3.59 -1.94
C SER A 85 15.92 -2.80 -2.59
N ILE A 86 15.60 -1.78 -3.40
CA ILE A 86 16.62 -0.95 -4.07
C ILE A 86 17.45 -0.17 -3.05
N ILE A 87 16.81 0.43 -2.04
CA ILE A 87 17.51 1.16 -0.97
C ILE A 87 18.44 0.22 -0.19
N SER A 88 17.96 -0.96 0.19
CA SER A 88 18.77 -1.95 0.91
C SER A 88 19.99 -2.38 0.10
N ASN A 89 19.83 -2.60 -1.21
CA ASN A 89 20.94 -2.94 -2.12
C ASN A 89 21.96 -1.81 -2.22
N TYR A 90 21.52 -0.56 -2.38
CA TYR A 90 22.44 0.58 -2.45
C TYR A 90 23.14 0.83 -1.12
N LEU A 91 22.45 0.63 -0.01
CA LEU A 91 23.03 0.76 1.32
C LEU A 91 24.11 -0.32 1.54
N GLY A 92 23.83 -1.58 1.18
CA GLY A 92 24.80 -2.67 1.24
C GLY A 92 26.00 -2.49 0.31
N ALA A 93 25.80 -1.85 -0.84
CA ALA A 93 26.86 -1.51 -1.79
C ALA A 93 27.62 -0.21 -1.44
N ASN A 94 27.31 0.43 -0.30
CA ASN A 94 27.88 1.70 0.16
C ASN A 94 27.73 2.87 -0.83
N LYS A 95 26.63 2.88 -1.63
CA LYS A 95 26.30 3.93 -2.61
C LYS A 95 25.32 4.94 -2.01
N LEU A 96 25.76 5.67 -0.98
CA LEU A 96 24.90 6.57 -0.17
C LEU A 96 24.26 7.69 -0.98
N ASP A 97 24.92 8.20 -2.01
CA ASP A 97 24.35 9.27 -2.85
C ASP A 97 23.09 8.81 -3.59
N LYS A 98 23.07 7.54 -4.05
CA LYS A 98 21.88 6.96 -4.69
C LYS A 98 20.76 6.72 -3.68
N VAL A 99 21.09 6.35 -2.45
CA VAL A 99 20.09 6.20 -1.37
C VAL A 99 19.37 7.51 -1.08
N LYS A 100 20.08 8.65 -1.10
CA LYS A 100 19.49 9.97 -0.81
C LYS A 100 18.50 10.43 -1.87
N THR A 101 18.76 10.16 -3.14
CA THR A 101 17.97 10.68 -4.27
C THR A 101 16.79 9.77 -4.63
N LEU A 102 16.88 8.47 -4.38
CA LEU A 102 15.91 7.49 -4.78
C LEU A 102 14.50 7.72 -4.21
N PRO A 103 14.31 8.09 -2.93
CA PRO A 103 12.97 8.32 -2.39
C PRO A 103 12.22 9.44 -3.11
N ALA A 104 12.90 10.55 -3.40
CA ALA A 104 12.30 11.68 -4.11
C ALA A 104 11.88 11.28 -5.54
N GLN A 105 12.72 10.54 -6.25
CA GLN A 105 12.40 10.03 -7.59
C GLN A 105 11.22 9.06 -7.56
N ALA A 106 11.19 8.14 -6.60
CA ALA A 106 10.10 7.19 -6.43
C ALA A 106 8.77 7.89 -6.13
N ILE A 107 8.78 8.91 -5.25
CA ILE A 107 7.59 9.72 -4.93
C ILE A 107 7.09 10.44 -6.19
N LEU A 108 7.95 11.09 -6.94
CA LEU A 108 7.55 11.79 -8.17
C LEU A 108 6.89 10.85 -9.17
N ILE A 109 7.47 9.68 -9.40
CA ILE A 109 6.95 8.68 -10.34
C ILE A 109 5.58 8.18 -9.86
N ILE A 110 5.47 7.78 -8.59
CA ILE A 110 4.24 7.14 -8.09
C ILE A 110 3.08 8.14 -7.96
N VAL A 111 3.36 9.38 -7.55
CA VAL A 111 2.36 10.44 -7.48
C VAL A 111 1.90 10.83 -8.89
N SER A 112 2.82 10.99 -9.85
CA SER A 112 2.45 11.27 -11.25
C SER A 112 1.59 10.14 -11.83
N LEU A 113 1.94 8.89 -11.55
CA LEU A 113 1.19 7.73 -12.01
C LEU A 113 -0.20 7.65 -11.36
N SER A 114 -0.32 7.99 -10.07
CA SER A 114 -1.62 8.05 -9.39
C SER A 114 -2.53 9.13 -9.95
N ILE A 115 -1.98 10.30 -10.29
CA ILE A 115 -2.73 11.38 -10.96
C ILE A 115 -3.21 10.91 -12.34
N LEU A 116 -2.36 10.22 -13.10
CA LEU A 116 -2.75 9.65 -14.39
C LEU A 116 -3.92 8.67 -14.24
N VAL A 117 -3.87 7.79 -13.24
CA VAL A 117 -4.98 6.86 -12.94
C VAL A 117 -6.26 7.61 -12.62
N ILE A 118 -6.20 8.67 -11.81
CA ILE A 118 -7.36 9.50 -11.50
C ILE A 118 -7.93 10.11 -12.79
N LEU A 119 -7.09 10.73 -13.61
CA LEU A 119 -7.54 11.36 -14.86
C LEU A 119 -8.22 10.36 -15.83
N LEU A 120 -7.74 9.11 -15.84
CA LEU A 120 -8.31 8.07 -16.69
C LEU A 120 -9.59 7.47 -16.11
N THR A 121 -9.71 7.32 -14.79
CA THR A 121 -10.83 6.59 -14.18
C THR A 121 -11.96 7.51 -13.71
N TYR A 122 -11.66 8.76 -13.34
CA TYR A 122 -12.63 9.71 -12.82
C TYR A 122 -13.81 9.99 -13.77
N PRO A 123 -13.58 10.30 -15.08
CA PRO A 123 -14.68 10.55 -16.01
C PRO A 123 -15.49 9.29 -16.36
N TYR A 124 -14.88 8.11 -16.25
CA TYR A 124 -15.51 6.83 -16.59
C TYR A 124 -16.05 6.07 -15.37
N ALA A 125 -16.16 6.72 -14.21
CA ALA A 125 -16.57 6.09 -12.96
C ALA A 125 -17.92 5.37 -13.07
N GLU A 126 -18.91 6.00 -13.72
CA GLU A 126 -20.24 5.44 -13.94
C GLU A 126 -20.18 4.14 -14.75
N TYR A 127 -19.50 4.17 -15.88
CA TYR A 127 -19.31 3.01 -16.74
C TYR A 127 -18.56 1.87 -16.01
N ILE A 128 -17.52 2.21 -15.25
CA ILE A 128 -16.75 1.22 -14.48
C ILE A 128 -17.65 0.50 -13.47
N PHE A 129 -18.46 1.26 -12.69
CA PHE A 129 -19.30 0.63 -11.67
C PHE A 129 -20.54 -0.07 -12.23
N GLU A 130 -21.04 0.31 -13.39
CA GLU A 130 -22.02 -0.47 -14.11
C GLU A 130 -21.47 -1.86 -14.50
N LEU A 131 -20.23 -1.94 -14.98
CA LEU A 131 -19.56 -3.22 -15.25
C LEU A 131 -19.39 -4.09 -13.99
N TYR A 132 -19.22 -3.48 -12.82
CA TYR A 132 -19.20 -4.17 -11.53
C TYR A 132 -20.60 -4.58 -11.04
N GLY A 133 -21.65 -4.30 -11.82
CA GLY A 133 -23.01 -4.71 -11.53
C GLY A 133 -23.80 -3.72 -10.65
N ALA A 134 -23.28 -2.53 -10.38
CA ALA A 134 -24.02 -1.48 -9.67
C ALA A 134 -25.19 -0.97 -10.54
N LYS A 135 -26.38 -0.82 -9.94
CA LYS A 135 -27.59 -0.36 -10.65
C LYS A 135 -28.35 0.64 -9.79
N LYS A 136 -29.05 1.57 -10.47
CA LYS A 136 -29.96 2.54 -9.82
C LYS A 136 -29.23 3.32 -8.72
N GLN A 137 -29.80 3.31 -7.51
CA GLN A 137 -29.31 4.08 -6.36
C GLN A 137 -27.92 3.64 -5.89
N ILE A 138 -27.60 2.33 -5.98
CA ILE A 138 -26.27 1.82 -5.67
C ILE A 138 -25.21 2.42 -6.59
N LEU A 139 -25.52 2.57 -7.89
CA LEU A 139 -24.61 3.18 -8.85
C LEU A 139 -24.33 4.65 -8.50
N THR A 140 -25.38 5.43 -8.21
CA THR A 140 -25.22 6.85 -7.84
C THR A 140 -24.31 6.97 -6.60
N TYR A 141 -24.62 6.22 -5.55
CA TYR A 141 -23.80 6.24 -4.32
C TYR A 141 -22.38 5.77 -4.56
N ALA A 142 -22.16 4.76 -5.41
CA ALA A 142 -20.82 4.27 -5.74
C ALA A 142 -20.02 5.34 -6.48
N VAL A 143 -20.59 6.02 -7.46
CA VAL A 143 -19.93 7.09 -8.22
C VAL A 143 -19.56 8.26 -7.30
N ASP A 144 -20.50 8.73 -6.47
CA ASP A 144 -20.26 9.85 -5.56
C ASP A 144 -19.17 9.51 -4.53
N TYR A 145 -19.27 8.35 -3.90
CA TYR A 145 -18.25 7.87 -2.96
C TYR A 145 -16.87 7.73 -3.62
N TYR A 146 -16.82 7.13 -4.80
CA TYR A 146 -15.59 6.96 -5.56
C TYR A 146 -14.92 8.28 -5.91
N LYS A 147 -15.67 9.27 -6.41
CA LYS A 147 -15.14 10.58 -6.78
C LYS A 147 -14.43 11.29 -5.65
N ILE A 148 -14.93 11.12 -4.43
CA ILE A 148 -14.27 11.67 -3.23
C ILE A 148 -13.07 10.81 -2.84
N ARG A 149 -13.25 9.49 -2.77
CA ARG A 149 -12.26 8.55 -2.26
C ARG A 149 -11.00 8.44 -3.11
N ILE A 150 -11.15 8.52 -4.44
CA ILE A 150 -10.02 8.41 -5.39
C ILE A 150 -9.01 9.55 -5.26
N LEU A 151 -9.46 10.73 -4.81
CA LEU A 151 -8.57 11.87 -4.57
C LEU A 151 -7.55 11.59 -3.44
N GLY A 152 -7.83 10.63 -2.58
CA GLY A 152 -6.91 10.14 -1.55
C GLY A 152 -5.81 9.21 -2.08
N LEU A 153 -5.93 8.69 -3.31
CA LEU A 153 -4.97 7.72 -3.87
C LEU A 153 -3.53 8.24 -3.90
N PRO A 154 -3.23 9.47 -4.37
CA PRO A 154 -1.85 9.99 -4.37
C PRO A 154 -1.23 10.04 -2.98
N PHE A 155 -2.01 10.40 -1.97
CA PHE A 155 -1.55 10.47 -0.57
C PHE A 155 -1.26 9.07 -0.02
N THR A 156 -2.11 8.10 -0.29
CA THR A 156 -1.90 6.70 0.11
C THR A 156 -0.63 6.13 -0.50
N LEU A 157 -0.42 6.35 -1.80
CA LEU A 157 0.77 5.85 -2.50
C LEU A 157 2.05 6.58 -2.09
N PHE A 158 1.95 7.87 -1.77
CA PHE A 158 3.03 8.64 -1.16
C PHE A 158 3.47 8.02 0.18
N VAL A 159 2.52 7.73 1.07
CA VAL A 159 2.79 7.08 2.35
C VAL A 159 3.44 5.70 2.15
N PHE A 160 2.98 4.90 1.19
CA PHE A 160 3.59 3.59 0.89
C PHE A 160 5.04 3.71 0.42
N THR A 161 5.36 4.74 -0.36
CA THR A 161 6.73 4.99 -0.82
C THR A 161 7.64 5.37 0.36
N ILE A 162 7.15 6.22 1.26
CA ILE A 162 7.85 6.57 2.50
C ILE A 162 8.07 5.34 3.37
N PHE A 163 7.05 4.51 3.57
CA PHE A 163 7.17 3.26 4.34
C PHE A 163 8.20 2.30 3.70
N GLY A 164 8.22 2.21 2.36
CA GLY A 164 9.24 1.46 1.64
C GLY A 164 10.66 1.99 1.89
N THR A 165 10.81 3.30 1.90
CA THR A 165 12.08 3.97 2.19
C THR A 165 12.59 3.64 3.58
N PHE A 166 11.77 3.81 4.62
CA PHE A 166 12.17 3.51 5.99
C PHE A 166 12.46 2.02 6.19
N ARG A 167 11.71 1.13 5.56
CA ARG A 167 11.99 -0.33 5.59
C ARG A 167 13.33 -0.64 4.93
N GLY A 168 13.65 -0.01 3.81
CA GLY A 168 14.93 -0.16 3.13
C GLY A 168 16.11 0.33 3.96
N LEU A 169 15.89 1.35 4.79
CA LEU A 169 16.84 1.85 5.78
C LEU A 169 16.87 1.03 7.09
N GLN A 170 16.20 -0.13 7.13
CA GLN A 170 16.08 -0.99 8.30
C GLN A 170 15.46 -0.29 9.53
N ASN A 171 14.59 0.67 9.31
CA ASN A 171 13.87 1.38 10.36
C ASN A 171 12.36 1.18 10.17
N THR A 172 11.75 0.36 11.00
CA THR A 172 10.30 0.05 10.97
C THR A 172 9.50 0.76 12.05
N LEU A 173 10.19 1.46 12.98
CA LEU A 173 9.55 2.19 14.07
C LEU A 173 8.74 3.40 13.57
N TYR A 174 9.32 4.22 12.69
CA TYR A 174 8.62 5.40 12.17
C TYR A 174 7.36 5.03 11.37
N PRO A 175 7.39 4.05 10.43
CA PRO A 175 6.18 3.55 9.79
C PRO A 175 5.11 3.09 10.77
N MET A 176 5.49 2.37 11.84
CA MET A 176 4.56 1.94 12.88
C MET A 176 3.89 3.12 13.58
N LEU A 177 4.67 4.12 14.01
CA LEU A 177 4.14 5.31 14.71
C LEU A 177 3.18 6.10 13.81
N ILE A 178 3.54 6.28 12.54
CA ILE A 178 2.68 6.99 11.57
C ILE A 178 1.38 6.21 11.33
N ALA A 179 1.46 4.89 11.20
CA ALA A 179 0.28 4.05 11.00
C ALA A 179 -0.66 4.09 12.22
N LEU A 180 -0.10 4.05 13.43
CA LEU A 180 -0.89 4.14 14.67
C LEU A 180 -1.54 5.52 14.84
N LEU A 181 -0.82 6.61 14.55
CA LEU A 181 -1.37 7.97 14.59
C LEU A 181 -2.48 8.18 13.55
N GLY A 182 -2.39 7.53 12.41
CA GLY A 182 -3.43 7.59 11.37
C GLY A 182 -4.66 6.71 11.66
N ALA A 183 -4.57 5.81 12.64
CA ALA A 183 -5.66 4.92 13.03
C ALA A 183 -6.50 5.47 14.22
N ILE A 184 -6.06 6.55 14.87
CA ILE A 184 -6.76 7.26 15.96
C ILE A 184 -7.59 8.41 15.39
#